data_7d57adf880d65722a956989070ea49bd
#
_entry.id   7d57adf880d65722a956989070ea49bd
#
_cell.length_a   1.000
_cell.length_b   1.000
_cell.length_c   1.000
_cell.angle_alpha   90.00
_cell.angle_beta   90.00
_cell.angle_gamma   90.00
#
_symmetry.space_group_name_H-M   'P 1'
#
loop_
_entity.id
_entity.type
_entity.pdbx_description
1 polymer ?
#
loop_
_entity_poly.entity_id
_entity_poly.type
_entity_poly.pdbx_seq_one_letter_code
_entity_poly.pdbx_strand_id
1 'polypeptide(L)'
;REIIEVATFRAHHSDEGEGDSHRSSHNASGRILRDNVYGTLEEDAQRRDFTINALYYDPVSERILDYANGVHDIRNRLIRLIGDPKQRYQEDPVRMLRAVRFAAMLDFGIEKHSALAIRELAPMLHEIPSPRLFEEVL
;
A
#
# COMPACT_ATOMS: atom_id res chain seq x y z
N ARG A 1 13.92 3.86 23.42
CA ARG A 1 13.10 2.63 23.60
C ARG A 1 12.56 2.21 22.25
N GLU A 2 13.04 1.09 21.73
CA GLU A 2 12.56 0.56 20.47
C GLU A 2 11.16 -0.05 20.66
N ILE A 3 10.25 0.26 19.73
CA ILE A 3 8.90 -0.32 19.68
C ILE A 3 8.89 -1.32 18.55
N ILE A 4 8.52 -2.56 18.86
CA ILE A 4 8.33 -3.62 17.86
C ILE A 4 6.82 -3.78 17.65
N GLU A 5 6.37 -3.53 16.43
CA GLU A 5 4.99 -3.77 16.04
C GLU A 5 4.84 -5.18 15.47
N VAL A 6 3.81 -5.88 15.94
CA VAL A 6 3.46 -7.21 15.45
C VAL A 6 2.06 -7.15 14.87
N ALA A 7 1.92 -7.58 13.62
CA ALA A 7 0.66 -7.61 12.91
C ALA A 7 0.48 -8.91 12.15
N THR A 8 -0.76 -9.28 11.87
CA THR A 8 -1.10 -10.41 10.99
C THR A 8 -1.04 -10.00 9.53
N PHE A 9 -0.86 -10.98 8.63
CA PHE A 9 -0.99 -10.74 7.20
C PHE A 9 -2.45 -10.42 6.84
N ARG A 10 -2.63 -9.50 5.88
CA ARG A 10 -3.93 -8.99 5.46
C ARG A 10 -4.19 -9.27 4.00
N ALA A 11 -5.46 -9.56 3.67
CA ALA A 11 -5.93 -9.60 2.29
C ALA A 11 -6.48 -8.22 1.87
N HIS A 12 -6.60 -8.01 0.56
CA HIS A 12 -7.18 -6.79 0.00
C HIS A 12 -8.70 -6.75 0.28
N HIS A 13 -9.19 -5.59 0.74
CA HIS A 13 -10.61 -5.31 0.78
C HIS A 13 -11.08 -4.90 -0.61
N SER A 14 -11.85 -5.76 -1.27
CA SER A 14 -12.63 -5.36 -2.45
C SER A 14 -14.09 -5.23 -2.05
N ASP A 15 -14.71 -4.12 -2.39
CA ASP A 15 -16.15 -3.92 -2.22
C ASP A 15 -16.97 -4.79 -3.18
N GLU A 16 -16.33 -5.49 -4.10
CA GLU A 16 -16.92 -6.39 -5.06
C GLU A 16 -16.68 -7.84 -4.65
N GLY A 17 -17.57 -8.37 -3.84
CA GLY A 17 -17.45 -9.76 -3.46
C GLY A 17 -18.72 -10.28 -2.82
N GLU A 18 -19.64 -10.73 -3.62
CA GLU A 18 -20.58 -11.75 -3.18
C GLU A 18 -19.77 -13.00 -2.79
N GLY A 19 -19.77 -13.32 -1.52
CA GLY A 19 -19.38 -14.64 -1.05
C GLY A 19 -18.00 -14.76 -0.49
N ASP A 20 -17.83 -14.31 0.66
CA ASP A 20 -17.25 -15.06 1.78
C ASP A 20 -17.47 -14.27 3.07
N SER A 21 -18.59 -14.54 3.70
CA SER A 21 -19.03 -13.85 4.92
C SER A 21 -18.11 -14.05 6.14
N HIS A 22 -17.00 -14.79 5.97
CA HIS A 22 -16.09 -15.14 7.06
C HIS A 22 -14.87 -14.24 7.17
N ARG A 23 -14.61 -13.36 6.19
CA ARG A 23 -13.38 -12.55 6.13
C ARG A 23 -13.49 -11.14 6.67
N SER A 24 -14.67 -10.56 6.68
CA SER A 24 -14.90 -9.26 7.31
C SER A 24 -16.26 -9.22 8.00
N SER A 25 -16.35 -8.53 9.13
CA SER A 25 -17.61 -8.30 9.81
C SER A 25 -18.00 -6.83 9.71
N HIS A 26 -19.26 -6.58 9.41
CA HIS A 26 -19.86 -5.27 9.30
C HIS A 26 -20.97 -5.10 10.35
N ASN A 27 -21.21 -3.86 10.80
CA ASN A 27 -22.39 -3.57 11.60
C ASN A 27 -23.62 -3.32 10.71
N ALA A 28 -24.78 -3.05 11.31
CA ALA A 28 -26.05 -2.82 10.60
C ALA A 28 -26.02 -1.59 9.66
N SER A 29 -25.06 -0.68 9.81
CA SER A 29 -24.87 0.49 8.93
C SER A 29 -23.80 0.27 7.85
N GLY A 30 -23.28 -0.92 7.70
CA GLY A 30 -22.29 -1.27 6.68
C GLY A 30 -20.86 -0.86 7.03
N ARG A 31 -20.60 -0.35 8.25
CA ARG A 31 -19.23 -0.08 8.70
C ARG A 31 -18.47 -1.35 8.94
N ILE A 32 -17.23 -1.38 8.48
CA ILE A 32 -16.31 -2.47 8.77
C ILE A 32 -16.01 -2.46 10.26
N LEU A 33 -16.42 -3.51 10.98
CA LEU A 33 -16.16 -3.69 12.40
C LEU A 33 -14.76 -4.23 12.67
N ARG A 34 -14.18 -4.92 11.68
CA ARG A 34 -12.81 -5.40 11.71
C ARG A 34 -12.08 -4.89 10.48
N ASP A 35 -11.03 -4.12 10.72
CA ASP A 35 -10.11 -3.66 9.69
C ASP A 35 -9.17 -4.76 9.19
N ASN A 36 -9.20 -5.93 9.82
CA ASN A 36 -8.31 -7.04 9.57
C ASN A 36 -9.01 -8.16 8.81
N VAL A 37 -8.76 -8.21 7.51
CA VAL A 37 -9.03 -9.40 6.71
C VAL A 37 -7.75 -10.22 6.67
N TYR A 38 -7.76 -11.40 7.29
CA TYR A 38 -6.59 -12.28 7.32
C TYR A 38 -6.31 -12.84 5.94
N GLY A 39 -5.04 -12.92 5.57
CA GLY A 39 -4.60 -13.41 4.29
C GLY A 39 -3.26 -14.11 4.33
N THR A 40 -2.83 -14.57 3.18
CA THR A 40 -1.49 -15.12 2.98
C THR A 40 -0.44 -14.01 2.91
N LEU A 41 0.84 -14.37 3.00
CA LEU A 41 1.94 -13.44 2.84
C LEU A 41 1.92 -12.76 1.45
N GLU A 42 1.59 -13.51 0.41
CA GLU A 42 1.47 -12.98 -0.95
C GLU A 42 0.29 -12.00 -1.06
N GLU A 43 -0.85 -12.30 -0.47
CA GLU A 43 -1.99 -11.38 -0.40
C GLU A 43 -1.64 -10.11 0.37
N ASP A 44 -0.93 -10.23 1.48
CA ASP A 44 -0.45 -9.07 2.25
C ASP A 44 0.48 -8.18 1.41
N ALA A 45 1.37 -8.78 0.62
CA ALA A 45 2.25 -8.05 -0.29
C ALA A 45 1.46 -7.27 -1.34
N GLN A 46 0.44 -7.89 -1.93
CA GLN A 46 -0.36 -7.27 -3.01
C GLN A 46 -1.21 -6.09 -2.54
N ARG A 47 -1.59 -6.02 -1.27
CA ARG A 47 -2.36 -4.88 -0.73
C ARG A 47 -1.51 -3.67 -0.36
N ARG A 48 -0.18 -3.81 -0.29
CA ARG A 48 0.73 -2.71 0.05
C ARG A 48 0.81 -1.69 -1.08
N ASP A 49 1.31 -0.50 -0.78
CA ASP A 49 1.38 0.59 -1.74
C ASP A 49 2.48 0.39 -2.79
N PHE A 50 3.74 0.31 -2.36
CA PHE A 50 4.88 0.27 -3.27
C PHE A 50 5.64 -1.05 -3.18
N THR A 51 6.26 -1.43 -4.30
CA THR A 51 7.04 -2.67 -4.40
C THR A 51 8.15 -2.74 -3.36
N ILE A 52 8.83 -1.63 -3.11
CA ILE A 52 9.92 -1.55 -2.14
C ILE A 52 9.46 -1.73 -0.69
N ASN A 53 8.17 -1.55 -0.41
CA ASN A 53 7.56 -1.74 0.91
C ASN A 53 6.93 -3.11 1.08
N ALA A 54 7.03 -3.98 0.09
CA ALA A 54 6.45 -5.32 0.09
C ALA A 54 7.53 -6.42 0.16
N LEU A 55 8.60 -6.16 0.85
CA LEU A 55 9.66 -7.11 1.13
C LEU A 55 9.51 -7.67 2.54
N TYR A 56 9.75 -8.95 2.67
CA TYR A 56 9.66 -9.68 3.94
C TYR A 56 10.96 -10.43 4.18
N TYR A 57 11.32 -10.56 5.44
CA TYR A 57 12.48 -11.35 5.86
C TYR A 57 12.02 -12.51 6.72
N ASP A 58 12.40 -13.71 6.31
CA ASP A 58 12.20 -14.92 7.11
C ASP A 58 13.47 -15.22 7.91
N PRO A 59 13.45 -15.01 9.24
CA PRO A 59 14.64 -15.20 10.06
C PRO A 59 15.03 -16.69 10.23
N VAL A 60 14.10 -17.61 9.99
CA VAL A 60 14.38 -19.04 10.10
C VAL A 60 15.16 -19.54 8.90
N SER A 61 14.72 -19.21 7.69
CA SER A 61 15.42 -19.58 6.44
C SER A 61 16.47 -18.58 6.01
N GLU A 62 16.53 -17.41 6.66
CA GLU A 62 17.40 -16.27 6.30
C GLU A 62 17.19 -15.81 4.85
N ARG A 63 15.94 -15.82 4.39
CA ARG A 63 15.56 -15.43 3.04
C ARG A 63 14.77 -14.14 3.02
N ILE A 64 14.99 -13.36 1.97
CA ILE A 64 14.11 -12.26 1.59
C ILE A 64 13.03 -12.81 0.68
N LEU A 65 11.76 -12.55 1.04
CA LEU A 65 10.59 -12.93 0.27
C LEU A 65 10.10 -11.68 -0.49
N ASP A 66 10.09 -11.77 -1.80
CA ASP A 66 9.81 -10.64 -2.69
C ASP A 66 8.76 -11.02 -3.74
N TYR A 67 7.50 -10.73 -3.46
CA TYR A 67 6.37 -11.04 -4.35
C TYR A 67 6.05 -9.95 -5.37
N ALA A 68 6.67 -8.78 -5.25
CA ALA A 68 6.35 -7.60 -6.07
C ALA A 68 7.56 -7.05 -6.84
N ASN A 69 8.67 -7.76 -6.90
CA ASN A 69 9.94 -7.29 -7.48
C ASN A 69 10.51 -6.03 -6.82
N GLY A 70 10.33 -5.90 -5.52
CA GLY A 70 10.84 -4.75 -4.77
C GLY A 70 12.36 -4.66 -4.75
N VAL A 71 13.07 -5.78 -4.71
CA VAL A 71 14.56 -5.79 -4.78
C VAL A 71 15.05 -5.19 -6.09
N HIS A 72 14.42 -5.55 -7.21
CA HIS A 72 14.73 -4.98 -8.52
C HIS A 72 14.53 -3.46 -8.52
N ASP A 73 13.42 -2.98 -7.97
CA ASP A 73 13.11 -1.55 -7.92
C ASP A 73 14.04 -0.79 -6.97
N ILE A 74 14.46 -1.38 -5.86
CA ILE A 74 15.49 -0.80 -5.00
C ILE A 74 16.82 -0.62 -5.74
N ARG A 75 17.25 -1.63 -6.47
CA ARG A 75 18.49 -1.57 -7.26
C ARG A 75 18.45 -0.51 -8.34
N ASN A 76 17.29 -0.30 -8.94
CA ASN A 76 17.07 0.70 -9.98
C ASN A 76 16.60 2.06 -9.44
N ARG A 77 16.49 2.20 -8.13
CA ARG A 77 16.04 3.43 -7.45
C ARG A 77 14.70 3.93 -7.97
N LEU A 78 13.71 3.04 -7.96
CA LEU A 78 12.36 3.32 -8.46
C LEU A 78 11.31 3.17 -7.35
N ILE A 79 10.42 4.13 -7.29
CA ILE A 79 9.16 4.05 -6.56
C ILE A 79 8.10 3.58 -7.54
N ARG A 80 7.60 2.37 -7.36
CA ARG A 80 6.58 1.76 -8.21
C ARG A 80 5.41 1.32 -7.37
N LEU A 81 4.21 1.74 -7.77
CA LEU A 81 2.97 1.30 -7.15
C LEU A 81 2.69 -0.17 -7.52
N ILE A 82 2.19 -0.95 -6.56
CA ILE A 82 1.73 -2.31 -6.81
C ILE A 82 0.32 -2.25 -7.40
N GLY A 83 0.09 -3.00 -8.49
CA GLY A 83 -1.19 -3.01 -9.18
C GLY A 83 -1.35 -1.89 -10.21
N ASP A 84 -2.58 -1.58 -10.57
CA ASP A 84 -2.87 -0.49 -11.51
C ASP A 84 -2.80 0.87 -10.81
N PRO A 85 -1.90 1.77 -11.23
CA PRO A 85 -1.68 3.03 -10.52
C PRO A 85 -2.92 3.90 -10.41
N LYS A 86 -3.71 4.03 -11.47
CA LYS A 86 -4.93 4.85 -11.45
C LYS A 86 -5.93 4.33 -10.43
N GLN A 87 -6.19 3.03 -10.45
CA GLN A 87 -7.12 2.39 -9.52
C GLN A 87 -6.65 2.56 -8.09
N ARG A 88 -5.37 2.32 -7.83
CA ARG A 88 -4.79 2.39 -6.49
C ARG A 88 -4.81 3.81 -5.92
N TYR A 89 -4.54 4.81 -6.74
CA TYR A 89 -4.63 6.21 -6.33
C TYR A 89 -6.08 6.66 -6.12
N GLN A 90 -7.02 6.15 -6.91
CA GLN A 90 -8.44 6.43 -6.70
C GLN A 90 -8.97 5.81 -5.41
N GLU A 91 -8.53 4.62 -5.06
CA GLU A 91 -8.86 3.97 -3.78
C GLU A 91 -8.37 4.80 -2.59
N ASP A 92 -7.16 5.34 -2.69
CA ASP A 92 -6.55 6.15 -1.64
C ASP A 92 -5.60 7.20 -2.22
N PRO A 93 -6.08 8.42 -2.45
CA PRO A 93 -5.28 9.51 -3.04
C PRO A 93 -4.03 9.88 -2.24
N VAL A 94 -3.96 9.57 -0.95
CA VAL A 94 -2.77 9.84 -0.13
C VAL A 94 -1.54 9.09 -0.65
N ARG A 95 -1.74 7.99 -1.38
CA ARG A 95 -0.65 7.24 -2.00
C ARG A 95 0.18 8.09 -2.97
N MET A 96 -0.44 9.10 -3.61
CA MET A 96 0.27 10.04 -4.48
C MET A 96 1.28 10.89 -3.67
N LEU A 97 0.88 11.37 -2.49
CA LEU A 97 1.78 12.11 -1.60
C LEU A 97 2.87 11.19 -1.04
N ARG A 98 2.52 9.96 -0.70
CA ARG A 98 3.48 8.97 -0.24
C ARG A 98 4.54 8.68 -1.30
N ALA A 99 4.15 8.56 -2.57
CA ALA A 99 5.08 8.36 -3.69
C ALA A 99 6.10 9.49 -3.78
N VAL A 100 5.64 10.73 -3.73
CA VAL A 100 6.50 11.92 -3.79
C VAL A 100 7.42 11.99 -2.56
N ARG A 101 6.89 11.73 -1.37
CA ARG A 101 7.66 11.74 -0.14
C ARG A 101 8.78 10.70 -0.15
N PHE A 102 8.48 9.46 -0.51
CA PHE A 102 9.49 8.40 -0.59
C PHE A 102 10.53 8.68 -1.67
N ALA A 103 10.09 9.19 -2.83
CA ALA A 103 11.03 9.57 -3.88
C ALA A 103 12.03 10.63 -3.42
N ALA A 104 11.55 11.65 -2.72
CA ALA A 104 12.39 12.69 -2.16
C ALA A 104 13.31 12.18 -1.03
N MET A 105 12.75 11.39 -0.11
CA MET A 105 13.48 10.89 1.05
C MET A 105 14.60 9.91 0.66
N LEU A 106 14.36 9.06 -0.32
CA LEU A 106 15.30 8.03 -0.76
C LEU A 106 16.16 8.45 -1.96
N ASP A 107 15.89 9.62 -2.54
CA ASP A 107 16.48 10.04 -3.81
C ASP A 107 16.22 9.01 -4.93
N PHE A 108 14.98 8.54 -5.01
CA PHE A 108 14.51 7.62 -6.03
C PHE A 108 13.65 8.36 -7.05
N GLY A 109 13.65 7.87 -8.31
CA GLY A 109 12.67 8.28 -9.30
C GLY A 109 11.32 7.58 -9.09
N ILE A 110 10.24 8.20 -9.56
CA ILE A 110 8.94 7.56 -9.62
C ILE A 110 8.83 6.84 -10.96
N GLU A 111 8.44 5.58 -10.95
CA GLU A 111 8.24 4.78 -12.15
C GLU A 111 7.22 5.45 -13.08
N LYS A 112 7.41 5.31 -14.40
CA LYS A 112 6.68 6.06 -15.43
C LYS A 112 5.17 5.99 -15.29
N HIS A 113 4.59 4.80 -15.15
CA HIS A 113 3.13 4.64 -15.05
C HIS A 113 2.58 5.21 -13.76
N SER A 114 3.32 5.04 -12.66
CA SER A 114 2.98 5.62 -11.36
C SER A 114 3.04 7.15 -11.39
N ALA A 115 4.00 7.72 -12.10
CA ALA A 115 4.14 9.17 -12.27
C ALA A 115 3.05 9.76 -13.16
N LEU A 116 2.72 9.10 -14.27
CA LEU A 116 1.65 9.55 -15.17
C LEU A 116 0.29 9.59 -14.49
N ALA A 117 -0.01 8.56 -13.68
CA ALA A 117 -1.26 8.51 -12.93
C ALA A 117 -1.36 9.66 -11.90
N ILE A 118 -0.25 10.06 -11.28
CA ILE A 118 -0.22 11.22 -10.38
C ILE A 118 -0.61 12.48 -11.14
N ARG A 119 -0.07 12.71 -12.33
CA ARG A 119 -0.39 13.89 -13.16
C ARG A 119 -1.87 13.97 -13.51
N GLU A 120 -2.48 12.83 -13.80
CA GLU A 120 -3.90 12.74 -14.15
C GLU A 120 -4.82 12.92 -12.95
N LEU A 121 -4.42 12.39 -11.79
CA LEU A 121 -5.27 12.31 -10.60
C LEU A 121 -4.91 13.30 -9.49
N ALA A 122 -3.95 14.19 -9.71
CA ALA A 122 -3.54 15.20 -8.74
C ALA A 122 -4.72 16.04 -8.17
N PRO A 123 -5.76 16.41 -8.96
CA PRO A 123 -6.92 17.10 -8.41
C PRO A 123 -7.63 16.37 -7.28
N MET A 124 -7.54 15.04 -7.20
CA MET A 124 -8.11 14.24 -6.11
C MET A 124 -7.45 14.48 -4.75
N LEU A 125 -6.30 15.15 -4.70
CA LEU A 125 -5.63 15.50 -3.44
C LEU A 125 -6.50 16.36 -2.54
N HIS A 126 -7.44 17.12 -3.10
CA HIS A 126 -8.42 17.89 -2.32
C HIS A 126 -9.39 17.03 -1.51
N GLU A 127 -9.53 15.76 -1.84
CA GLU A 127 -10.42 14.83 -1.15
C GLU A 127 -9.79 14.22 0.10
N ILE A 128 -8.49 14.43 0.32
CA ILE A 128 -7.77 13.84 1.45
C ILE A 128 -8.12 14.60 2.73
N PRO A 129 -8.57 13.91 3.79
CA PRO A 129 -8.81 14.54 5.08
C PRO A 129 -7.55 15.19 5.66
N SER A 130 -7.70 16.36 6.27
CA SER A 130 -6.58 17.12 6.83
C SER A 130 -5.67 16.32 7.78
N PRO A 131 -6.17 15.47 8.69
CA PRO A 131 -5.29 14.68 9.55
C PRO A 131 -4.33 13.78 8.78
N ARG A 132 -4.81 13.14 7.71
CA ARG A 132 -3.96 12.29 6.86
C ARG A 132 -2.93 13.09 6.08
N LEU A 133 -3.26 14.30 5.66
CA LEU A 133 -2.30 15.21 5.04
C LEU A 133 -1.16 15.57 6.00
N PHE A 134 -1.49 15.86 7.24
CA PHE A 134 -0.49 16.17 8.26
C PHE A 134 0.49 15.03 8.49
N GLU A 135 0.00 13.80 8.57
CA GLU A 135 0.85 12.62 8.74
C GLU A 135 1.87 12.47 7.62
N GLU A 136 1.51 12.82 6.39
CA GLU A 136 2.40 12.68 5.23
C GLU A 136 3.33 13.88 5.00
N VAL A 137 2.98 15.07 5.47
CA VAL A 137 3.75 16.30 5.21
C VAL A 137 4.72 16.61 6.36
N LEU A 138 4.40 16.21 7.57
CA LEU A 138 5.22 16.40 8.77
C LEU A 138 6.09 15.19 9.07
#